data_7614776f0775df82e4945eb93e7b690a
#
_entry.id   7614776f0775df82e4945eb93e7b690a
#
_cell.length_a   1.000
_cell.length_b   1.000
_cell.length_c   1.000
_cell.angle_alpha   90.00
_cell.angle_beta   90.00
_cell.angle_gamma   90.00
#
_symmetry.space_group_name_H-M   'P 1'
#
loop_
_entity.id
_entity.type
_entity.pdbx_description
1 polymer ?
#
loop_
_entity_poly.entity_id
_entity_poly.type
_entity_poly.pdbx_seq_one_letter_code
_entity_poly.pdbx_strand_id
1 'polypeptide(L)'
;MDFIMGRKLGMTHVFSPDGGTIPVTVVEAGPCTVLQKKTLKNDGYEALQIGFTPKKEKGVSKAMMGHFKKAGAQPFRFIKEFPLGEGDEELEVGSVLDVTVFDRGDRIDVIGTSKGRGFAGAMKRHGFAGGPASHGGMFDRGLGSVGNAAYPGRIVKGKKMAGHMGNEQVTTQCVLLVDLVPEENLIFVRGSVPGATGGLIVLRKSVKGQRGSLDGPKEQVRSLNPLKASKRAARGG
;
A
#
# COMPACT_ATOMS: atom_id res chain seq x y z
N MET A 1 -7.05 11.48 12.82
CA MET A 1 -5.95 11.33 11.87
C MET A 1 -6.07 10.00 11.15
N ASP A 2 -5.85 9.99 9.84
CA ASP A 2 -6.11 8.80 9.02
C ASP A 2 -4.85 8.11 8.49
N PHE A 3 -3.68 8.56 8.94
CA PHE A 3 -2.38 8.09 8.44
C PHE A 3 -1.45 7.69 9.57
N ILE A 4 -0.68 6.63 9.35
CA ILE A 4 0.46 6.25 10.19
C ILE A 4 1.58 5.67 9.31
N MET A 5 2.82 5.88 9.70
CA MET A 5 3.96 5.20 9.07
C MET A 5 4.28 3.91 9.78
N GLY A 6 4.71 2.92 9.00
CA GLY A 6 5.10 1.63 9.52
C GLY A 6 6.19 0.96 8.71
N ARG A 7 6.65 -0.18 9.20
CA ARG A 7 7.64 -1.05 8.58
C ARG A 7 7.07 -2.45 8.39
N LYS A 8 7.17 -2.97 7.20
CA LYS A 8 6.78 -4.36 6.90
C LYS A 8 7.73 -5.33 7.59
N LEU A 9 7.23 -6.19 8.46
CA LEU A 9 8.03 -7.22 9.11
C LEU A 9 8.05 -8.52 8.31
N GLY A 10 6.88 -9.02 7.89
CA GLY A 10 6.79 -10.28 7.18
C GLY A 10 5.35 -10.67 6.89
N MET A 11 5.17 -11.93 6.48
CA MET A 11 3.84 -12.52 6.30
C MET A 11 3.70 -13.78 7.16
N THR A 12 2.51 -13.97 7.69
CA THR A 12 2.12 -15.15 8.45
C THR A 12 0.65 -15.47 8.19
N HIS A 13 0.08 -16.41 8.93
CA HIS A 13 -1.36 -16.68 8.90
C HIS A 13 -1.94 -16.55 10.30
N VAL A 14 -3.19 -16.13 10.35
CA VAL A 14 -4.02 -16.09 11.54
C VAL A 14 -5.21 -17.01 11.29
N PHE A 15 -5.63 -17.75 12.32
CA PHE A 15 -6.79 -18.60 12.22
C PHE A 15 -8.05 -17.82 12.57
N SER A 16 -9.06 -17.95 11.73
CA SER A 16 -10.41 -17.45 12.02
C SER A 16 -11.08 -18.33 13.08
N PRO A 17 -12.02 -17.81 13.85
CA PRO A 17 -12.86 -18.62 14.75
C PRO A 17 -13.56 -19.79 14.03
N ASP A 18 -13.87 -19.63 12.76
CA ASP A 18 -14.49 -20.66 11.90
C ASP A 18 -13.51 -21.76 11.43
N GLY A 19 -12.26 -21.76 11.91
CA GLY A 19 -11.23 -22.69 11.51
C GLY A 19 -10.54 -22.34 10.17
N GLY A 20 -10.94 -21.26 9.51
CA GLY A 20 -10.34 -20.79 8.27
C GLY A 20 -8.97 -20.15 8.49
N THR A 21 -8.05 -20.26 7.53
CA THR A 21 -6.74 -19.63 7.56
C THR A 21 -6.76 -18.31 6.80
N ILE A 22 -6.38 -17.23 7.48
CA ILE A 22 -6.32 -15.89 6.91
C ILE A 22 -4.84 -15.51 6.72
N PRO A 23 -4.33 -15.37 5.49
CA PRO A 23 -2.98 -14.88 5.26
C PRO A 23 -2.90 -13.41 5.63
N VAL A 24 -1.91 -13.03 6.45
CA VAL A 24 -1.73 -11.66 6.91
C VAL A 24 -0.29 -11.20 6.73
N THR A 25 -0.14 -9.91 6.48
CA THR A 25 1.16 -9.22 6.58
C THR A 25 1.22 -8.52 7.92
N VAL A 26 2.30 -8.75 8.64
CA VAL A 26 2.61 -8.09 9.92
C VAL A 26 3.36 -6.81 9.62
N VAL A 27 2.88 -5.73 10.19
CA VAL A 27 3.41 -4.37 10.04
C VAL A 27 3.64 -3.78 11.42
N GLU A 28 4.84 -3.33 11.69
CA GLU A 28 5.17 -2.49 12.84
C GLU A 28 4.78 -1.04 12.47
N ALA A 29 3.73 -0.50 13.08
CA ALA A 29 3.18 0.80 12.76
C ALA A 29 3.28 1.74 13.96
N GLY A 30 4.12 2.76 13.85
CA GLY A 30 4.42 3.67 14.97
C GLY A 30 5.50 3.12 15.93
N PRO A 31 5.77 3.82 17.05
CA PRO A 31 5.24 5.16 17.32
C PRO A 31 5.74 6.21 16.34
N CYS A 32 4.87 7.11 15.94
CA CYS A 32 5.19 8.22 15.05
C CYS A 32 5.07 9.54 15.79
N THR A 33 6.05 10.42 15.67
CA THR A 33 6.05 11.71 16.37
C THR A 33 5.77 12.85 15.40
N VAL A 34 4.89 13.77 15.78
CA VAL A 34 4.61 14.98 15.02
C VAL A 34 5.77 15.96 15.19
N LEU A 35 6.43 16.32 14.08
CA LEU A 35 7.60 17.20 14.07
C LEU A 35 7.24 18.65 13.77
N GLN A 36 6.29 18.88 12.90
CA GLN A 36 5.89 20.20 12.50
C GLN A 36 4.44 20.18 12.00
N LYS A 37 3.71 21.23 12.34
CA LYS A 37 2.39 21.56 11.75
C LYS A 37 2.60 22.64 10.71
N LYS A 38 2.24 22.36 9.47
CA LYS A 38 2.27 23.31 8.38
C LYS A 38 0.94 24.03 8.30
N THR A 39 0.97 25.33 8.07
CA THR A 39 -0.20 26.20 8.05
C THR A 39 -0.27 26.99 6.75
N LEU A 40 -1.49 27.34 6.33
CA LEU A 40 -1.72 28.16 5.14
C LEU A 40 -0.95 29.48 5.13
N LYS A 41 -0.77 30.10 6.31
CA LYS A 41 -0.10 31.40 6.43
C LYS A 41 1.41 31.34 6.13
N ASN A 42 2.08 30.29 6.56
CA ASN A 42 3.54 30.17 6.47
C ASN A 42 3.99 29.31 5.28
N ASP A 43 3.27 28.22 5.02
CA ASP A 43 3.68 27.18 4.07
C ASP A 43 2.79 27.13 2.81
N GLY A 44 1.62 27.79 2.83
CA GLY A 44 0.69 27.80 1.72
C GLY A 44 -0.21 26.57 1.62
N TYR A 45 -0.08 25.62 2.54
CA TYR A 45 -0.91 24.42 2.64
C TYR A 45 -0.93 23.90 4.09
N GLU A 46 -1.91 23.07 4.39
CA GLU A 46 -2.06 22.48 5.72
C GLU A 46 -1.63 21.00 5.70
N ALA A 47 -0.67 20.66 6.56
CA ALA A 47 -0.15 19.30 6.69
C ALA A 47 0.53 19.08 8.04
N LEU A 48 0.59 17.81 8.46
CA LEU A 48 1.41 17.38 9.58
C LEU A 48 2.65 16.67 9.06
N GLN A 49 3.81 17.12 9.51
CA GLN A 49 5.08 16.44 9.26
C GLN A 49 5.35 15.46 10.40
N ILE A 50 5.50 14.19 10.06
CA ILE A 50 5.62 13.09 11.01
C ILE A 50 6.96 12.39 10.83
N GLY A 51 7.60 12.07 11.96
CA GLY A 51 8.83 11.28 12.04
C GLY A 51 8.56 9.84 12.46
N PHE A 52 9.26 8.89 11.83
CA PHE A 52 9.19 7.46 12.13
C PHE A 52 10.57 6.82 12.17
N THR A 53 10.75 5.85 13.03
CA THR A 53 12.00 5.12 13.29
C THR A 53 13.12 6.03 13.78
N PRO A 54 13.49 5.97 15.05
CA PRO A 54 14.56 6.78 15.61
C PRO A 54 15.90 6.50 14.92
N LYS A 55 16.75 7.52 14.81
CA LYS A 55 18.06 7.46 14.19
C LYS A 55 19.11 8.04 15.14
N LYS A 56 20.31 7.45 15.13
CA LYS A 56 21.43 7.97 15.92
C LYS A 56 21.86 9.35 15.42
N GLU A 57 22.15 10.28 16.33
CA GLU A 57 22.54 11.67 16.02
C GLU A 57 23.74 11.78 15.10
N LYS A 58 24.74 10.91 15.27
CA LYS A 58 25.96 10.88 14.44
C LYS A 58 25.69 10.73 12.93
N GLY A 59 24.52 10.21 12.56
CA GLY A 59 24.12 10.01 11.16
C GLY A 59 23.23 11.12 10.59
N VAL A 60 23.06 12.24 11.30
CA VAL A 60 22.14 13.33 10.92
C VAL A 60 22.94 14.61 10.65
N SER A 61 22.58 15.34 9.59
CA SER A 61 23.20 16.63 9.27
C SER A 61 22.83 17.69 10.32
N LYS A 62 23.69 18.71 10.51
CA LYS A 62 23.46 19.80 11.46
C LYS A 62 22.13 20.53 11.20
N ALA A 63 21.75 20.73 9.93
CA ALA A 63 20.51 21.36 9.55
C ALA A 63 19.27 20.56 10.03
N MET A 64 19.27 19.24 9.75
CA MET A 64 18.18 18.36 10.21
C MET A 64 18.15 18.23 11.73
N MET A 65 19.33 18.25 12.38
CA MET A 65 19.38 18.26 13.85
C MET A 65 18.73 19.51 14.43
N GLY A 66 18.95 20.69 13.81
CA GLY A 66 18.26 21.92 14.19
C GLY A 66 16.74 21.82 14.05
N HIS A 67 16.27 21.17 12.99
CA HIS A 67 14.86 20.92 12.76
C HIS A 67 14.23 20.05 13.87
N PHE A 68 14.87 18.93 14.21
CA PHE A 68 14.40 18.05 15.31
C PHE A 68 14.45 18.74 16.67
N LYS A 69 15.50 19.52 16.96
CA LYS A 69 15.60 20.29 18.20
C LYS A 69 14.48 21.32 18.33
N LYS A 70 14.08 21.97 17.23
CA LYS A 70 12.92 22.90 17.21
C LYS A 70 11.61 22.20 17.58
N ALA A 71 11.46 20.95 17.18
CA ALA A 71 10.29 20.11 17.51
C ALA A 71 10.39 19.48 18.90
N GLY A 72 11.51 19.63 19.63
CA GLY A 72 11.75 18.92 20.90
C GLY A 72 11.85 17.41 20.76
N ALA A 73 12.10 16.90 19.55
CA ALA A 73 12.06 15.48 19.24
C ALA A 73 13.45 14.91 18.94
N GLN A 74 13.59 13.60 19.11
CA GLN A 74 14.77 12.86 18.69
C GLN A 74 14.86 12.79 17.16
N PRO A 75 16.04 12.54 16.59
CA PRO A 75 16.19 12.36 15.15
C PRO A 75 15.46 11.11 14.64
N PHE A 76 14.77 11.25 13.51
CA PHE A 76 14.08 10.16 12.83
C PHE A 76 14.72 9.83 11.48
N ARG A 77 14.58 8.58 11.06
CA ARG A 77 15.06 8.09 9.79
C ARG A 77 14.15 8.49 8.64
N PHE A 78 12.85 8.42 8.85
CA PHE A 78 11.82 8.72 7.86
C PHE A 78 11.01 9.90 8.32
N ILE A 79 10.83 10.84 7.43
CA ILE A 79 9.99 12.02 7.64
C ILE A 79 9.07 12.11 6.43
N LYS A 80 7.77 12.25 6.69
CA LYS A 80 6.77 12.45 5.65
C LYS A 80 5.72 13.45 6.10
N GLU A 81 5.14 14.12 5.13
CA GLU A 81 4.04 15.04 5.33
C GLU A 81 2.74 14.38 4.91
N PHE A 82 1.71 14.63 5.69
CA PHE A 82 0.37 14.15 5.45
C PHE A 82 -0.60 15.32 5.53
N PRO A 83 -1.55 15.42 4.59
CA PRO A 83 -2.56 16.47 4.65
C PRO A 83 -3.35 16.34 5.95
N LEU A 84 -3.75 17.47 6.52
CA LEU A 84 -4.68 17.51 7.65
C LEU A 84 -6.04 16.96 7.23
N GLY A 85 -6.59 16.09 8.07
CA GLY A 85 -7.97 15.63 7.96
C GLY A 85 -8.88 16.38 8.94
N GLU A 86 -10.17 16.15 8.83
CA GLU A 86 -11.14 16.67 9.80
C GLU A 86 -10.85 16.07 11.18
N GLY A 87 -10.67 16.92 12.21
CA GLY A 87 -10.32 16.51 13.58
C GLY A 87 -8.83 16.41 13.90
N ASP A 88 -7.94 16.62 12.93
CA ASP A 88 -6.49 16.59 13.16
C ASP A 88 -5.92 17.93 13.66
N GLU A 89 -6.78 18.95 13.76
CA GLU A 89 -6.41 20.29 14.18
C GLU A 89 -5.88 20.35 15.63
N GLU A 90 -6.30 19.40 16.46
CA GLU A 90 -5.91 19.30 17.88
C GLU A 90 -4.52 18.71 18.09
N LEU A 91 -3.90 18.13 17.05
CA LEU A 91 -2.58 17.53 17.15
C LEU A 91 -1.49 18.59 17.24
N GLU A 92 -0.78 18.59 18.34
CA GLU A 92 0.35 19.48 18.60
C GLU A 92 1.70 18.87 18.18
N VAL A 93 2.70 19.72 18.02
CA VAL A 93 4.08 19.30 17.78
C VAL A 93 4.58 18.54 19.01
N GLY A 94 5.18 17.38 18.80
CA GLY A 94 5.63 16.46 19.86
C GLY A 94 4.62 15.36 20.20
N SER A 95 3.37 15.44 19.74
CA SER A 95 2.38 14.37 19.92
C SER A 95 2.87 13.05 19.31
N VAL A 96 2.59 11.95 19.97
CA VAL A 96 2.92 10.60 19.51
C VAL A 96 1.66 9.94 18.98
N LEU A 97 1.77 9.36 17.80
CA LEU A 97 0.72 8.64 17.11
C LEU A 97 1.02 7.15 17.15
N ASP A 98 0.11 6.40 17.70
CA ASP A 98 0.21 4.95 17.88
C ASP A 98 -0.81 4.22 17.01
N VAL A 99 -0.77 2.92 17.05
CA VAL A 99 -1.64 1.99 16.31
C VAL A 99 -3.14 2.21 16.60
N THR A 100 -3.47 2.84 17.73
CA THR A 100 -4.84 3.12 18.18
C THR A 100 -5.64 4.05 17.26
N VAL A 101 -5.00 4.64 16.25
CA VAL A 101 -5.66 5.39 15.17
C VAL A 101 -6.60 4.50 14.35
N PHE A 102 -6.34 3.21 14.31
CA PHE A 102 -7.13 2.22 13.57
C PHE A 102 -7.86 1.28 14.50
N ASP A 103 -9.00 0.82 14.03
CA ASP A 103 -9.81 -0.20 14.68
C ASP A 103 -9.77 -1.53 13.92
N ARG A 104 -9.97 -2.63 14.65
CA ARG A 104 -10.13 -3.96 14.08
C ARG A 104 -11.33 -3.98 13.12
N GLY A 105 -11.13 -4.52 11.92
CA GLY A 105 -12.13 -4.54 10.86
C GLY A 105 -12.13 -3.33 9.93
N ASP A 106 -11.31 -2.33 10.21
CA ASP A 106 -11.16 -1.18 9.31
C ASP A 106 -10.60 -1.60 7.96
N ARG A 107 -11.01 -0.86 6.93
CA ARG A 107 -10.40 -0.95 5.62
C ARG A 107 -9.34 0.13 5.47
N ILE A 108 -8.14 -0.29 5.14
CA ILE A 108 -6.99 0.57 5.01
C ILE A 108 -6.39 0.50 3.61
N ASP A 109 -5.81 1.60 3.17
CA ASP A 109 -4.97 1.68 1.98
C ASP A 109 -3.51 1.60 2.43
N VAL A 110 -2.76 0.70 1.84
CA VAL A 110 -1.35 0.50 2.15
C VAL A 110 -0.49 1.00 1.00
N ILE A 111 0.30 2.03 1.24
CA ILE A 111 1.18 2.67 0.28
C ILE A 111 2.61 2.25 0.58
N GLY A 112 3.30 1.71 -0.41
CA GLY A 112 4.70 1.30 -0.26
C GLY A 112 5.45 1.33 -1.57
N THR A 113 6.77 1.16 -1.50
CA THR A 113 7.61 1.04 -2.68
C THR A 113 7.75 -0.42 -3.06
N SER A 114 7.35 -0.78 -4.27
CA SER A 114 7.42 -2.16 -4.78
C SER A 114 8.87 -2.64 -4.87
N LYS A 115 9.08 -3.96 -4.84
CA LYS A 115 10.40 -4.54 -5.05
C LYS A 115 10.91 -4.19 -6.45
N GLY A 116 12.14 -3.68 -6.56
CA GLY A 116 12.79 -3.42 -7.84
C GLY A 116 13.05 -4.73 -8.61
N ARG A 117 12.86 -4.70 -9.91
CA ARG A 117 13.10 -5.83 -10.83
C ARG A 117 14.14 -5.50 -11.89
N GLY A 118 14.76 -4.32 -11.80
CA GLY A 118 15.73 -3.82 -12.75
C GLY A 118 15.15 -3.54 -14.14
N PHE A 119 15.98 -3.59 -15.16
CA PHE A 119 15.54 -3.48 -16.54
C PHE A 119 14.81 -4.77 -16.96
N ALA A 120 13.59 -4.66 -17.43
CA ALA A 120 12.75 -5.79 -17.82
C ALA A 120 12.27 -5.64 -19.28
N GLY A 121 12.28 -6.75 -20.01
CA GLY A 121 11.75 -6.83 -21.35
C GLY A 121 10.23 -6.69 -21.37
N ALA A 122 9.67 -6.47 -22.57
CA ALA A 122 8.24 -6.22 -22.77
C ALA A 122 7.35 -7.36 -22.27
N MET A 123 7.78 -8.61 -22.40
CA MET A 123 7.04 -9.76 -21.89
C MET A 123 6.87 -9.71 -20.36
N LYS A 124 7.96 -9.51 -19.62
CA LYS A 124 7.93 -9.45 -18.15
C LYS A 124 7.24 -8.18 -17.63
N ARG A 125 7.47 -7.04 -18.32
CA ARG A 125 6.97 -5.72 -17.86
C ARG A 125 5.51 -5.50 -18.20
N HIS A 126 5.05 -5.96 -19.34
CA HIS A 126 3.72 -5.66 -19.86
C HIS A 126 2.89 -6.90 -20.23
N GLY A 127 3.42 -8.11 -20.05
CA GLY A 127 2.70 -9.36 -20.37
C GLY A 127 2.54 -9.62 -21.87
N PHE A 128 3.46 -9.18 -22.70
CA PHE A 128 3.42 -9.45 -24.12
C PHE A 128 3.65 -10.92 -24.41
N ALA A 129 2.94 -11.48 -25.39
CA ALA A 129 3.02 -12.89 -25.74
C ALA A 129 4.34 -13.27 -26.44
N GLY A 130 4.94 -12.35 -27.21
CA GLY A 130 6.08 -12.67 -28.07
C GLY A 130 5.65 -13.36 -29.37
N GLY A 131 6.63 -13.93 -30.07
CA GLY A 131 6.44 -14.73 -31.27
C GLY A 131 6.57 -16.22 -31.04
N PRO A 132 6.39 -17.06 -32.08
CA PRO A 132 6.62 -18.49 -32.00
C PRO A 132 8.07 -18.81 -31.63
N ALA A 133 8.29 -19.79 -30.75
CA ALA A 133 9.62 -20.25 -30.36
C ALA A 133 10.19 -21.30 -31.32
N SER A 134 9.39 -21.78 -32.29
CA SER A 134 9.76 -22.79 -33.30
C SER A 134 9.20 -22.40 -34.68
N HIS A 135 9.26 -23.28 -35.67
CA HIS A 135 8.83 -23.04 -37.06
C HIS A 135 9.60 -21.91 -37.76
N GLY A 136 10.90 -21.75 -37.49
CA GLY A 136 11.73 -20.72 -38.12
C GLY A 136 11.45 -19.29 -37.66
N GLY A 137 10.72 -19.10 -36.59
CA GLY A 137 10.44 -17.80 -36.02
C GLY A 137 11.70 -17.13 -35.47
N MET A 138 12.09 -15.95 -36.00
CA MET A 138 13.22 -15.14 -35.51
C MET A 138 12.82 -14.12 -34.47
N PHE A 139 11.55 -14.11 -34.06
CA PHE A 139 10.98 -13.04 -33.29
C PHE A 139 10.83 -13.34 -31.80
N ASP A 140 10.77 -14.58 -31.41
CA ASP A 140 10.63 -15.18 -30.08
C ASP A 140 10.17 -14.20 -28.97
N ARG A 141 11.10 -13.50 -28.34
CA ARG A 141 10.84 -12.56 -27.22
C ARG A 141 10.80 -11.08 -27.63
N GLY A 142 10.77 -10.81 -28.91
CA GLY A 142 10.76 -9.47 -29.46
C GLY A 142 9.46 -8.70 -29.16
N LEU A 143 9.53 -7.37 -29.32
CA LEU A 143 8.39 -6.50 -29.03
C LEU A 143 7.28 -6.55 -30.10
N GLY A 144 7.62 -6.88 -31.33
CA GLY A 144 6.76 -6.79 -32.50
C GLY A 144 6.70 -5.39 -33.11
N SER A 145 5.67 -5.14 -33.88
CA SER A 145 5.47 -3.83 -34.48
C SER A 145 5.35 -2.74 -33.42
N VAL A 146 6.08 -1.66 -33.62
CA VAL A 146 6.09 -0.50 -32.71
C VAL A 146 5.29 0.68 -33.25
N GLY A 147 4.81 0.61 -34.48
CA GLY A 147 4.01 1.66 -35.08
C GLY A 147 3.65 1.39 -36.55
N ASN A 148 3.09 2.38 -37.23
CA ASN A 148 2.76 2.38 -38.62
C ASN A 148 3.97 2.83 -39.47
N ALA A 149 3.90 2.65 -40.79
CA ALA A 149 4.98 3.00 -41.72
C ALA A 149 5.22 4.52 -41.84
N ALA A 150 4.87 5.11 -42.98
CA ALA A 150 5.19 6.50 -43.30
C ALA A 150 4.47 7.54 -42.45
N TYR A 151 3.25 7.28 -42.01
CA TYR A 151 2.49 8.15 -41.13
C TYR A 151 2.15 7.42 -39.80
N PRO A 152 2.45 8.00 -38.66
CA PRO A 152 3.01 9.32 -38.34
C PRO A 152 4.55 9.43 -38.43
N GLY A 153 5.26 8.44 -38.98
CA GLY A 153 6.73 8.43 -39.11
C GLY A 153 7.51 8.38 -37.80
N ARG A 154 6.83 8.10 -36.69
CA ARG A 154 7.40 8.01 -35.33
C ARG A 154 6.64 7.01 -34.49
N ILE A 155 7.28 6.56 -33.43
CA ILE A 155 6.63 5.75 -32.40
C ILE A 155 5.74 6.66 -31.56
N VAL A 156 4.49 6.26 -31.32
CA VAL A 156 3.54 7.02 -30.50
C VAL A 156 4.02 7.05 -29.05
N LYS A 157 3.93 8.24 -28.42
CA LYS A 157 4.26 8.40 -26.99
C LYS A 157 3.42 7.43 -26.14
N GLY A 158 4.03 6.89 -25.06
CA GLY A 158 3.36 5.92 -24.18
C GLY A 158 3.34 4.47 -24.72
N LYS A 159 3.97 4.17 -25.87
CA LYS A 159 4.11 2.78 -26.35
C LYS A 159 4.81 1.93 -25.30
N LYS A 160 4.20 0.79 -24.96
CA LYS A 160 4.75 -0.16 -23.99
C LYS A 160 6.00 -0.82 -24.54
N MET A 161 7.14 -0.60 -23.89
CA MET A 161 8.47 -1.11 -24.28
C MET A 161 9.22 -1.62 -23.06
N ALA A 162 10.37 -2.25 -23.29
CA ALA A 162 11.31 -2.61 -22.25
C ALA A 162 11.75 -1.37 -21.44
N GLY A 163 12.09 -1.55 -20.18
CA GLY A 163 12.53 -0.48 -19.30
C GLY A 163 12.57 -0.89 -17.83
N HIS A 164 12.80 0.07 -16.98
CA HIS A 164 12.82 -0.14 -15.53
C HIS A 164 11.46 -0.66 -15.04
N MET A 165 11.49 -1.66 -14.17
CA MET A 165 10.32 -2.29 -13.57
C MET A 165 10.49 -2.38 -12.06
N GLY A 166 9.44 -2.08 -11.33
CA GLY A 166 9.44 -2.05 -9.87
C GLY A 166 10.16 -0.81 -9.30
N ASN A 167 10.38 -0.80 -7.98
CA ASN A 167 10.86 0.36 -7.23
C ASN A 167 9.99 1.62 -7.45
N GLU A 168 8.71 1.37 -7.60
CA GLU A 168 7.67 2.38 -7.82
C GLU A 168 6.76 2.44 -6.60
N GLN A 169 6.20 3.61 -6.32
CA GLN A 169 5.17 3.73 -5.30
C GLN A 169 3.91 3.03 -5.77
N VAL A 170 3.44 2.08 -4.98
CA VAL A 170 2.22 1.29 -5.23
C VAL A 170 1.31 1.39 -4.03
N THR A 171 0.03 1.58 -4.28
CA THR A 171 -1.02 1.59 -3.26
C THR A 171 -1.89 0.35 -3.41
N THR A 172 -1.95 -0.48 -2.37
CA THR A 172 -2.93 -1.54 -2.25
C THR A 172 -4.12 -1.00 -1.48
N GLN A 173 -5.26 -0.88 -2.14
CA GLN A 173 -6.46 -0.24 -1.59
C GLN A 173 -7.38 -1.24 -0.90
N CYS A 174 -8.18 -0.76 0.06
CA CYS A 174 -9.27 -1.48 0.72
C CYS A 174 -8.83 -2.79 1.38
N VAL A 175 -7.64 -2.85 1.95
CA VAL A 175 -7.16 -4.04 2.65
C VAL A 175 -7.79 -4.08 4.04
N LEU A 176 -8.26 -5.27 4.45
CA LEU A 176 -8.88 -5.46 5.76
C LEU A 176 -7.83 -5.52 6.86
N LEU A 177 -8.01 -4.77 7.92
CA LEU A 177 -7.26 -4.87 9.16
C LEU A 177 -7.85 -6.02 9.98
N VAL A 178 -7.10 -7.10 10.14
CA VAL A 178 -7.55 -8.32 10.82
C VAL A 178 -7.44 -8.17 12.32
N ASP A 179 -6.28 -7.72 12.78
CA ASP A 179 -6.00 -7.57 14.20
C ASP A 179 -4.96 -6.46 14.45
N LEU A 180 -4.87 -6.00 15.68
CA LEU A 180 -3.88 -5.05 16.13
C LEU A 180 -3.45 -5.37 17.57
N VAL A 181 -2.15 -5.22 17.84
CA VAL A 181 -1.54 -5.38 19.15
C VAL A 181 -0.88 -4.06 19.53
N PRO A 182 -1.56 -3.21 20.32
CA PRO A 182 -1.06 -1.88 20.66
C PRO A 182 0.24 -1.92 21.48
N GLU A 183 0.41 -2.91 22.34
CA GLU A 183 1.58 -3.05 23.21
C GLU A 183 2.88 -3.20 22.41
N GLU A 184 2.83 -3.86 21.24
CA GLU A 184 3.98 -4.08 20.37
C GLU A 184 3.96 -3.20 19.12
N ASN A 185 2.97 -2.31 18.98
CA ASN A 185 2.75 -1.48 17.80
C ASN A 185 2.60 -2.31 16.50
N LEU A 186 1.96 -3.47 16.57
CA LEU A 186 1.77 -4.37 15.45
C LEU A 186 0.35 -4.26 14.86
N ILE A 187 0.30 -4.28 13.54
CA ILE A 187 -0.92 -4.35 12.76
C ILE A 187 -0.88 -5.57 11.85
N PHE A 188 -1.96 -6.33 11.83
CA PHE A 188 -2.15 -7.50 10.97
C PHE A 188 -3.08 -7.16 9.82
N VAL A 189 -2.52 -7.04 8.63
CA VAL A 189 -3.24 -6.65 7.41
C VAL A 189 -3.48 -7.87 6.55
N ARG A 190 -4.72 -8.11 6.11
CA ARG A 190 -5.08 -9.26 5.28
C ARG A 190 -4.39 -9.20 3.91
N GLY A 191 -3.69 -10.29 3.57
CA GLY A 191 -3.07 -10.45 2.26
C GLY A 191 -1.70 -9.79 2.12
N SER A 192 -1.30 -9.50 0.89
CA SER A 192 0.03 -8.98 0.57
C SER A 192 0.09 -7.46 0.60
N VAL A 193 1.23 -6.95 1.07
CA VAL A 193 1.55 -5.52 1.14
C VAL A 193 2.74 -5.23 0.22
N PRO A 194 2.77 -4.11 -0.51
CA PRO A 194 3.87 -3.77 -1.40
C PRO A 194 5.19 -3.61 -0.66
N GLY A 195 6.28 -3.94 -1.33
CA GLY A 195 7.64 -3.75 -0.84
C GLY A 195 8.30 -4.98 -0.26
N ALA A 196 9.58 -4.82 0.07
CA ALA A 196 10.41 -5.83 0.73
C ALA A 196 10.15 -5.84 2.24
N THR A 197 10.56 -6.90 2.92
CA THR A 197 10.67 -6.96 4.38
C THR A 197 11.60 -5.85 4.86
N GLY A 198 11.24 -5.16 5.94
CA GLY A 198 11.95 -3.98 6.44
C GLY A 198 11.65 -2.68 5.67
N GLY A 199 10.85 -2.74 4.59
CA GLY A 199 10.48 -1.56 3.81
C GLY A 199 9.51 -0.64 4.54
N LEU A 200 9.66 0.68 4.31
CA LEU A 200 8.73 1.69 4.79
C LEU A 200 7.40 1.56 4.06
N ILE A 201 6.32 1.62 4.81
CA ILE A 201 4.96 1.70 4.30
C ILE A 201 4.20 2.81 5.01
N VAL A 202 3.18 3.31 4.34
CA VAL A 202 2.22 4.25 4.92
C VAL A 202 0.87 3.58 4.91
N LEU A 203 0.21 3.60 6.03
CA LEU A 203 -1.14 3.11 6.23
C LEU A 203 -2.08 4.30 6.28
N ARG A 204 -3.21 4.20 5.59
CA ARG A 204 -4.24 5.23 5.54
C ARG A 204 -5.62 4.58 5.64
N LYS A 205 -6.56 5.19 6.36
CA LYS A 205 -7.96 4.76 6.28
C LYS A 205 -8.45 4.87 4.84
N SER A 206 -9.12 3.82 4.36
CA SER A 206 -9.57 3.78 2.97
C SER A 206 -10.81 4.65 2.76
N VAL A 207 -10.74 5.49 1.73
CA VAL A 207 -11.90 6.30 1.29
C VAL A 207 -12.95 5.43 0.59
N LYS A 208 -12.53 4.30 -0.01
CA LYS A 208 -13.36 3.41 -0.83
C LYS A 208 -13.81 2.19 -0.04
N GLY A 209 -14.22 2.19 1.08
CA GLY A 209 -14.63 0.96 1.73
C GLY A 209 -15.31 1.20 3.05
N GLN A 210 -16.39 0.51 3.26
CA GLN A 210 -17.01 0.42 4.57
C GLN A 210 -16.24 -0.56 5.44
N ARG A 211 -16.37 -0.44 6.75
CA ARG A 211 -15.81 -1.37 7.74
C ARG A 211 -16.20 -2.81 7.38
N GLY A 212 -15.22 -3.69 7.25
CA GLY A 212 -15.43 -5.09 6.89
C GLY A 212 -15.80 -5.93 8.11
N SER A 213 -16.67 -6.94 7.94
CA SER A 213 -16.84 -7.96 8.94
C SER A 213 -15.63 -8.90 8.92
N LEU A 214 -15.11 -9.25 10.08
CA LEU A 214 -14.06 -10.28 10.27
C LEU A 214 -14.65 -11.68 10.25
N ASP A 215 -15.94 -11.79 10.56
CA ASP A 215 -16.70 -12.99 10.34
C ASP A 215 -16.68 -13.27 8.83
N GLY A 216 -16.44 -14.51 8.47
CA GLY A 216 -16.28 -14.94 7.08
C GLY A 216 -17.35 -14.36 6.15
N PRO A 217 -17.22 -14.48 4.84
CA PRO A 217 -18.21 -13.94 3.95
C PRO A 217 -19.57 -14.49 4.41
N LYS A 218 -20.43 -13.62 4.97
CA LYS A 218 -21.84 -13.98 5.10
C LYS A 218 -22.17 -14.53 3.73
N GLU A 219 -22.51 -15.82 3.67
CA GLU A 219 -22.99 -16.41 2.43
C GLU A 219 -24.01 -15.43 1.88
N GLN A 220 -23.59 -14.67 0.87
CA GLN A 220 -24.55 -14.01 0.03
C GLN A 220 -25.32 -15.20 -0.52
N VAL A 221 -26.44 -15.49 0.08
CA VAL A 221 -27.46 -16.31 -0.55
C VAL A 221 -27.63 -15.64 -1.91
N ARG A 222 -26.87 -16.15 -2.89
CA ARG A 222 -27.06 -15.76 -4.28
C ARG A 222 -28.53 -16.04 -4.50
N SER A 223 -29.31 -14.99 -4.60
CA SER A 223 -30.72 -15.12 -4.93
C SER A 223 -30.73 -15.96 -6.20
N LEU A 224 -31.00 -17.23 -6.05
CA LEU A 224 -31.08 -18.15 -7.17
C LEU A 224 -32.12 -17.51 -8.08
N ASN A 225 -31.70 -17.12 -9.27
CA ASN A 225 -32.61 -16.63 -10.29
C ASN A 225 -33.83 -17.56 -10.27
N PRO A 226 -35.04 -17.06 -9.98
CA PRO A 226 -36.25 -17.90 -9.75
C PRO A 226 -36.47 -18.95 -10.84
N LEU A 227 -36.09 -18.63 -12.09
CA LEU A 227 -36.12 -19.52 -13.24
C LEU A 227 -35.08 -20.67 -13.15
N LYS A 228 -33.98 -20.53 -12.43
CA LYS A 228 -33.02 -21.61 -12.18
C LYS A 228 -33.41 -22.45 -10.97
N ALA A 229 -34.07 -21.88 -10.00
CA ALA A 229 -34.58 -22.61 -8.83
C ALA A 229 -35.73 -23.59 -9.24
N SER A 230 -36.66 -23.13 -10.07
CA SER A 230 -37.74 -23.97 -10.59
C SER A 230 -37.25 -25.16 -11.45
N LYS A 231 -36.20 -24.95 -12.28
CA LYS A 231 -35.61 -26.06 -13.09
C LYS A 231 -34.83 -27.08 -12.24
N ARG A 232 -34.35 -26.68 -11.07
CA ARG A 232 -33.63 -27.61 -10.16
C ARG A 232 -34.59 -28.42 -9.31
N ALA A 233 -35.72 -27.83 -8.90
CA ALA A 233 -36.80 -28.51 -8.22
C ALA A 233 -37.51 -29.56 -9.14
N ALA A 234 -37.63 -29.25 -10.44
CA ALA A 234 -38.23 -30.18 -11.42
C ALA A 234 -37.30 -31.34 -11.85
N ARG A 235 -36.01 -31.32 -11.51
CA ARG A 235 -35.05 -32.41 -11.81
C ARG A 235 -34.70 -33.30 -10.62
N GLY A 236 -35.22 -33.01 -9.44
CA GLY A 236 -34.94 -33.74 -8.18
C GLY A 236 -36.14 -34.53 -7.63
N GLY A 237 -37.17 -34.73 -8.45
CA GLY A 237 -38.30 -35.61 -8.15
C GLY A 237 -38.24 -36.88 -8.99
#